data_b2e994d35da3f635aa934473d71a311a
#
_entry.id   b2e994d35da3f635aa934473d71a311a
#
_cell.length_a   1.000
_cell.length_b   1.000
_cell.length_c   1.000
_cell.angle_alpha   90.00
_cell.angle_beta   90.00
_cell.angle_gamma   90.00
#
_symmetry.space_group_name_H-M   'P 1'
#
loop_
_entity.id
_entity.type
_entity.pdbx_description
1 polymer ?
#
loop_
_entity_poly.entity_id
_entity_poly.type
_entity_poly.pdbx_seq_one_letter_code
_entity_poly.pdbx_strand_id
1 'polypeptide(L)'
;MNNHQEELGGSGYSSRETPNRQTQMNKKERRKYPSLRSFTWSENLEKSEGQLLVENTVQEWYNAKHATSSVSEIDFINSLDIKQCPFCGSHDFTKYGHRKDGTQRYICKGCGRRFTALTNTIFDSKKIPISEWIEYLLHLFEFHSINSTAYDNRNSPTTGKYWLIKTFEVLKGIQDNVVLDGTVYLDETYFTKTKSKLATKDGKKLRGISRNKIGVGVACNETKSIFIVTGTSKPSRKSTKETYSKHIARGSILVHDDEHSHSILIEELELESKVYSTRETKGLSDKDNPLYPVNNLHLLLKQFIRNHEAYDREHLQDWLNLFWFIMNDPKDKYDKVLKFIEMAVLSPKRVRYRDAMSSKHSK
;
A
#
# COMPACT_ATOMS: atom_id res chain seq x y z
N MET A 1 28.33 0.46 -83.29
CA MET A 1 29.11 -0.77 -83.03
C MET A 1 29.27 -0.88 -81.53
N ASN A 2 28.83 -2.02 -81.05
CA ASN A 2 28.90 -2.54 -79.69
C ASN A 2 28.09 -1.89 -78.58
N ASN A 3 26.99 -2.57 -78.38
CA ASN A 3 26.19 -2.58 -77.18
C ASN A 3 26.95 -3.03 -75.91
N HIS A 4 26.81 -2.36 -74.79
CA HIS A 4 26.84 -3.01 -73.52
C HIS A 4 25.64 -2.52 -72.72
N GLN A 5 24.67 -3.39 -72.56
CA GLN A 5 23.65 -3.32 -71.58
C GLN A 5 24.24 -3.71 -70.24
N GLU A 6 24.26 -2.82 -69.27
CA GLU A 6 24.48 -3.16 -67.86
C GLU A 6 23.12 -3.41 -67.20
N GLU A 7 22.92 -4.65 -66.80
CA GLU A 7 21.80 -5.08 -65.99
C GLU A 7 21.94 -4.50 -64.57
N LEU A 8 21.02 -3.61 -64.23
CA LEU A 8 20.85 -3.16 -62.85
C LEU A 8 20.17 -4.27 -62.06
N GLY A 9 20.98 -5.05 -61.32
CA GLY A 9 20.51 -6.03 -60.36
C GLY A 9 19.71 -5.38 -59.23
N GLY A 10 18.39 -5.61 -59.22
CA GLY A 10 17.53 -5.25 -58.14
C GLY A 10 17.92 -5.99 -56.86
N SER A 11 18.46 -5.29 -55.87
CA SER A 11 18.62 -5.80 -54.53
C SER A 11 17.26 -5.97 -53.87
N GLY A 12 16.73 -7.18 -53.93
CA GLY A 12 15.59 -7.57 -53.15
C GLY A 12 15.93 -7.43 -51.67
N TYR A 13 15.32 -6.43 -51.02
CA TYR A 13 15.23 -6.40 -49.57
C TYR A 13 14.42 -7.60 -49.14
N SER A 14 15.11 -8.67 -48.80
CA SER A 14 14.54 -9.76 -48.03
C SER A 14 14.04 -9.17 -46.72
N SER A 15 12.72 -9.07 -46.60
CA SER A 15 12.05 -8.86 -45.32
C SER A 15 12.53 -9.96 -44.39
N ARG A 16 13.48 -9.62 -43.52
CA ARG A 16 13.81 -10.46 -42.37
C ARG A 16 12.54 -10.55 -41.55
N GLU A 17 11.82 -11.64 -41.72
CA GLU A 17 10.83 -12.08 -40.77
C GLU A 17 11.52 -12.09 -39.40
N THR A 18 11.21 -11.10 -38.58
CA THR A 18 11.49 -11.20 -37.16
C THR A 18 10.73 -12.43 -36.68
N PRO A 19 11.43 -13.46 -36.18
CA PRO A 19 10.72 -14.61 -35.68
C PRO A 19 9.80 -14.12 -34.58
N ASN A 20 8.52 -14.33 -34.80
CA ASN A 20 7.47 -14.08 -33.82
C ASN A 20 7.68 -15.05 -32.65
N ARG A 21 8.67 -14.74 -31.79
CA ARG A 21 9.01 -15.45 -30.57
C ARG A 21 8.01 -15.15 -29.46
N GLN A 22 6.79 -14.95 -29.80
CA GLN A 22 5.68 -15.31 -28.93
C GLN A 22 5.39 -16.82 -29.14
N THR A 23 6.38 -17.64 -29.02
CA THR A 23 6.15 -19.03 -28.68
C THR A 23 5.32 -18.99 -27.41
N GLN A 24 4.08 -19.41 -27.52
CA GLN A 24 3.21 -19.66 -26.38
C GLN A 24 3.90 -20.73 -25.53
N MET A 25 4.77 -20.28 -24.64
CA MET A 25 5.38 -21.19 -23.67
C MET A 25 4.25 -21.84 -22.91
N ASN A 26 4.19 -23.16 -23.02
CA ASN A 26 3.26 -23.98 -22.29
C ASN A 26 3.23 -23.56 -20.80
N LYS A 27 2.05 -23.56 -20.19
CA LYS A 27 1.86 -23.17 -18.78
C LYS A 27 2.78 -23.94 -17.81
N LYS A 28 3.15 -25.18 -18.15
CA LYS A 28 4.14 -26.00 -17.43
C LYS A 28 5.57 -25.50 -17.60
N GLU A 29 5.95 -25.04 -18.78
CA GLU A 29 7.28 -24.48 -19.05
C GLU A 29 7.46 -23.10 -18.42
N ARG A 30 6.40 -22.28 -18.37
CA ARG A 30 6.43 -21.01 -17.63
C ARG A 30 6.68 -21.16 -16.13
N ARG A 31 6.37 -22.33 -15.55
CA ARG A 31 6.73 -22.65 -14.16
C ARG A 31 8.18 -23.11 -13.99
N LYS A 32 8.83 -23.55 -15.05
CA LYS A 32 10.25 -23.93 -15.07
C LYS A 32 11.20 -22.73 -15.10
N TYR A 33 10.71 -21.56 -15.54
CA TYR A 33 11.49 -20.32 -15.58
C TYR A 33 10.79 -19.33 -14.66
N PRO A 34 11.09 -19.34 -13.38
CA PRO A 34 10.57 -18.37 -12.46
C PRO A 34 11.01 -16.97 -12.88
N SER A 35 10.26 -15.97 -12.47
CA SER A 35 10.54 -14.58 -12.76
C SER A 35 12.02 -14.23 -12.47
N LEU A 36 12.55 -13.18 -13.06
CA LEU A 36 13.89 -12.63 -12.81
C LEU A 36 14.30 -12.51 -11.32
N ARG A 37 13.39 -12.76 -10.41
CA ARG A 37 13.58 -12.71 -8.97
C ARG A 37 13.88 -14.03 -8.29
N SER A 38 13.62 -15.14 -8.94
CA SER A 38 14.15 -16.43 -8.55
C SER A 38 15.30 -16.70 -9.49
N PHE A 39 16.49 -16.51 -9.03
CA PHE A 39 17.68 -17.01 -9.71
C PHE A 39 17.55 -18.53 -9.76
N THR A 40 16.89 -19.03 -10.76
CA THR A 40 16.89 -20.44 -11.04
C THR A 40 17.95 -20.69 -12.08
N TRP A 41 18.86 -21.37 -11.61
CA TRP A 41 19.89 -22.06 -12.30
C TRP A 41 19.26 -23.11 -13.22
N SER A 42 19.78 -23.27 -14.40
CA SER A 42 19.49 -24.50 -15.11
C SER A 42 20.05 -25.63 -14.24
N GLU A 43 19.24 -26.64 -13.96
CA GLU A 43 19.62 -27.79 -13.15
C GLU A 43 20.91 -28.51 -13.62
N ASN A 44 21.43 -28.13 -14.79
CA ASN A 44 22.55 -28.73 -15.46
C ASN A 44 23.83 -27.87 -15.44
N LEU A 45 23.87 -26.73 -14.78
CA LEU A 45 25.09 -25.91 -14.66
C LEU A 45 25.66 -26.10 -13.26
N GLU A 46 26.96 -26.39 -13.20
CA GLU A 46 27.68 -26.34 -11.92
C GLU A 46 27.57 -24.94 -11.32
N LYS A 47 27.19 -24.90 -10.05
CA LYS A 47 27.05 -23.67 -9.34
C LYS A 47 28.40 -23.08 -9.04
N SER A 48 28.58 -21.78 -9.25
CA SER A 48 29.78 -21.08 -8.82
C SER A 48 29.90 -21.08 -7.29
N GLU A 49 31.12 -20.92 -6.77
CA GLU A 49 31.38 -20.82 -5.33
C GLU A 49 30.55 -19.68 -4.70
N GLY A 50 30.42 -18.54 -5.39
CA GLY A 50 29.60 -17.44 -4.94
C GLY A 50 28.11 -17.79 -4.88
N GLN A 51 27.63 -18.59 -5.81
CA GLN A 51 26.26 -19.09 -5.81
C GLN A 51 26.01 -20.02 -4.63
N LEU A 52 26.92 -20.96 -4.40
CA LEU A 52 26.83 -21.88 -3.26
C LEU A 52 26.89 -21.13 -1.92
N LEU A 53 27.77 -20.14 -1.80
CA LEU A 53 27.87 -19.31 -0.61
C LEU A 53 26.53 -18.60 -0.33
N VAL A 54 25.98 -17.90 -1.32
CA VAL A 54 24.72 -17.17 -1.16
C VAL A 54 23.57 -18.11 -0.84
N GLU A 55 23.41 -19.22 -1.55
CA GLU A 55 22.33 -20.17 -1.31
C GLU A 55 22.44 -20.80 0.08
N ASN A 56 23.61 -21.24 0.50
CA ASN A 56 23.80 -21.85 1.82
C ASN A 56 23.50 -20.84 2.94
N THR A 57 24.07 -19.63 2.85
CA THR A 57 23.85 -18.57 3.85
C THR A 57 22.38 -18.20 3.94
N VAL A 58 21.73 -18.03 2.80
CA VAL A 58 20.32 -17.67 2.72
C VAL A 58 19.43 -18.83 3.19
N GLN A 59 19.75 -20.06 2.84
CA GLN A 59 19.00 -21.25 3.25
C GLN A 59 19.10 -21.49 4.76
N GLU A 60 20.26 -21.31 5.35
CA GLU A 60 20.47 -21.41 6.80
C GLU A 60 19.66 -20.34 7.52
N TRP A 61 19.73 -19.10 7.07
CA TRP A 61 18.95 -18.00 7.61
C TRP A 61 17.44 -18.23 7.45
N TYR A 62 17.00 -18.70 6.29
CA TYR A 62 15.60 -19.05 6.03
C TYR A 62 15.11 -20.14 6.96
N ASN A 63 15.86 -21.23 7.11
CA ASN A 63 15.52 -22.33 8.00
C ASN A 63 15.45 -21.90 9.47
N ALA A 64 16.38 -21.06 9.91
CA ALA A 64 16.37 -20.50 11.25
C ALA A 64 15.15 -19.61 11.49
N LYS A 65 14.80 -18.78 10.51
CA LYS A 65 13.70 -17.83 10.59
C LYS A 65 12.31 -18.50 10.57
N HIS A 66 12.12 -19.54 9.77
CA HIS A 66 10.86 -20.27 9.65
C HIS A 66 10.69 -21.42 10.63
N ALA A 67 11.64 -21.56 11.57
CA ALA A 67 11.46 -22.44 12.71
C ALA A 67 10.15 -22.08 13.45
N THR A 68 9.57 -23.04 14.15
CA THR A 68 8.34 -22.86 14.94
C THR A 68 8.38 -21.61 15.79
N SER A 69 7.22 -20.99 16.01
CA SER A 69 7.04 -19.80 16.83
C SER A 69 7.94 -19.85 18.08
N SER A 70 8.80 -18.83 18.25
CA SER A 70 9.66 -18.74 19.43
C SER A 70 8.82 -18.57 20.70
N VAL A 71 9.38 -18.94 21.84
CA VAL A 71 8.74 -18.70 23.15
C VAL A 71 8.32 -17.21 23.27
N SER A 72 9.17 -16.31 22.82
CA SER A 72 8.88 -14.87 22.81
C SER A 72 7.67 -14.47 21.98
N GLU A 73 7.36 -15.15 20.86
CA GLU A 73 6.16 -14.90 20.08
C GLU A 73 4.90 -15.32 20.83
N ILE A 74 4.96 -16.46 21.52
CA ILE A 74 3.84 -16.97 22.32
C ILE A 74 3.59 -16.06 23.52
N ASP A 75 4.63 -15.64 24.21
CA ASP A 75 4.54 -14.71 25.35
C ASP A 75 3.94 -13.38 24.89
N PHE A 76 4.37 -12.86 23.76
CA PHE A 76 3.77 -11.67 23.14
C PHE A 76 2.28 -11.85 22.84
N ILE A 77 1.87 -12.95 22.19
CA ILE A 77 0.46 -13.24 21.91
C ILE A 77 -0.36 -13.34 23.20
N ASN A 78 0.21 -13.93 24.24
CA ASN A 78 -0.45 -14.11 25.52
C ASN A 78 -0.51 -12.81 26.35
N SER A 79 0.35 -11.84 26.10
CA SER A 79 0.33 -10.51 26.73
C SER A 79 -0.70 -9.56 26.13
N LEU A 80 -1.23 -9.88 24.94
CA LEU A 80 -2.22 -9.03 24.27
C LEU A 80 -3.51 -8.91 25.09
N ASP A 81 -3.94 -7.68 25.32
CA ASP A 81 -5.14 -7.38 26.09
C ASP A 81 -6.42 -7.57 25.25
N ILE A 82 -7.15 -8.64 25.55
CA ILE A 82 -8.40 -8.98 24.88
C ILE A 82 -9.55 -8.26 25.59
N LYS A 83 -10.27 -7.42 24.87
CA LYS A 83 -11.36 -6.62 25.45
C LYS A 83 -12.71 -7.34 25.39
N GLN A 84 -12.95 -8.19 24.41
CA GLN A 84 -14.25 -8.81 24.18
C GLN A 84 -14.14 -10.17 23.42
N CYS A 85 -15.18 -10.96 23.52
CA CYS A 85 -15.31 -12.19 22.75
C CYS A 85 -15.44 -11.88 21.25
N PRO A 86 -14.57 -12.43 20.37
CA PRO A 86 -14.59 -12.16 18.93
C PRO A 86 -15.81 -12.74 18.20
N PHE A 87 -16.70 -13.46 18.89
CA PHE A 87 -17.90 -14.06 18.31
C PHE A 87 -19.20 -13.34 18.65
N CYS A 88 -19.32 -12.82 19.87
CA CYS A 88 -20.58 -12.21 20.33
C CYS A 88 -20.38 -10.84 21.00
N GLY A 89 -19.14 -10.33 21.10
CA GLY A 89 -18.85 -9.04 21.71
C GLY A 89 -18.94 -9.00 23.25
N SER A 90 -19.29 -10.12 23.92
CA SER A 90 -19.38 -10.17 25.39
C SER A 90 -18.02 -9.92 26.04
N HIS A 91 -18.02 -9.13 27.12
CA HIS A 91 -16.83 -8.88 27.94
C HIS A 91 -16.64 -9.95 29.04
N ASP A 92 -17.63 -10.84 29.23
CA ASP A 92 -17.57 -11.89 30.25
C ASP A 92 -16.97 -13.17 29.65
N PHE A 93 -15.68 -13.34 29.84
CA PHE A 93 -14.93 -14.52 29.45
C PHE A 93 -13.83 -14.81 30.47
N THR A 94 -13.37 -16.06 30.49
CA THR A 94 -12.32 -16.51 31.43
C THR A 94 -11.23 -17.29 30.71
N LYS A 95 -10.04 -17.34 31.29
CA LYS A 95 -8.95 -18.21 30.81
C LYS A 95 -9.39 -19.68 30.85
N TYR A 96 -9.04 -20.43 29.79
CA TYR A 96 -9.44 -21.83 29.61
C TYR A 96 -8.24 -22.70 29.16
N GLY A 97 -7.16 -22.68 29.94
CA GLY A 97 -5.94 -23.40 29.64
C GLY A 97 -5.24 -22.93 28.38
N HIS A 98 -4.30 -23.72 27.88
CA HIS A 98 -3.46 -23.38 26.73
C HIS A 98 -3.67 -24.33 25.55
N ARG A 99 -3.25 -23.94 24.37
CA ARG A 99 -3.03 -24.82 23.23
C ARG A 99 -1.74 -25.64 23.42
N LYS A 100 -1.49 -26.61 22.54
CA LYS A 100 -0.24 -27.38 22.54
C LYS A 100 1.01 -26.51 22.29
N ASP A 101 0.84 -25.38 21.59
CA ASP A 101 1.87 -24.40 21.29
C ASP A 101 2.10 -23.37 22.43
N GLY A 102 1.39 -23.49 23.54
CA GLY A 102 1.47 -22.55 24.66
C GLY A 102 0.54 -21.33 24.57
N THR A 103 -0.20 -21.15 23.47
CA THR A 103 -1.12 -20.01 23.31
C THR A 103 -2.30 -20.11 24.28
N GLN A 104 -2.56 -19.03 25.04
CA GLN A 104 -3.68 -18.94 25.99
C GLN A 104 -5.02 -19.05 25.26
N ARG A 105 -5.88 -19.93 25.76
CA ARG A 105 -7.29 -20.04 25.34
C ARG A 105 -8.19 -19.35 26.35
N TYR A 106 -9.32 -18.90 25.85
CA TYR A 106 -10.41 -18.30 26.62
C TYR A 106 -11.71 -19.01 26.30
N ILE A 107 -12.66 -18.97 27.22
CA ILE A 107 -14.05 -19.41 27.01
C ILE A 107 -14.98 -18.25 27.34
N CYS A 108 -15.87 -17.92 26.41
CA CYS A 108 -16.90 -16.88 26.61
C CYS A 108 -18.06 -17.45 27.40
N LYS A 109 -18.47 -16.80 28.50
CA LYS A 109 -19.64 -17.20 29.27
C LYS A 109 -20.95 -16.84 28.57
N GLY A 110 -20.95 -15.80 27.73
CA GLY A 110 -22.14 -15.41 26.98
C GLY A 110 -22.53 -16.36 25.85
N CYS A 111 -21.57 -16.87 25.06
CA CYS A 111 -21.85 -17.74 23.92
C CYS A 111 -21.22 -19.14 24.00
N GLY A 112 -20.47 -19.46 25.03
CA GLY A 112 -19.84 -20.77 25.25
C GLY A 112 -18.68 -21.09 24.32
N ARG A 113 -18.35 -20.22 23.36
CA ARG A 113 -17.29 -20.46 22.38
C ARG A 113 -15.90 -20.24 22.97
N ARG A 114 -14.95 -21.07 22.52
CA ARG A 114 -13.54 -20.96 22.88
C ARG A 114 -12.80 -20.16 21.83
N PHE A 115 -11.85 -19.34 22.27
CA PHE A 115 -11.07 -18.47 21.40
C PHE A 115 -9.66 -18.20 21.96
N THR A 116 -8.82 -17.58 21.17
CA THR A 116 -7.49 -17.04 21.54
C THR A 116 -7.43 -15.58 21.13
N ALA A 117 -6.38 -14.85 21.50
CA ALA A 117 -6.16 -13.48 21.08
C ALA A 117 -6.21 -13.29 19.54
N LEU A 118 -5.85 -14.31 18.77
CA LEU A 118 -5.80 -14.24 17.31
C LEU A 118 -7.10 -14.68 16.61
N THR A 119 -8.10 -15.15 17.37
CA THR A 119 -9.35 -15.64 16.76
C THR A 119 -10.13 -14.52 16.09
N ASN A 120 -10.59 -14.74 14.85
CA ASN A 120 -11.28 -13.80 13.98
C ASN A 120 -10.45 -12.54 13.58
N THR A 121 -9.18 -12.50 13.91
CA THR A 121 -8.28 -11.43 13.45
C THR A 121 -7.70 -11.73 12.07
N ILE A 122 -6.90 -10.83 11.52
CA ILE A 122 -6.14 -11.10 10.29
C ILE A 122 -5.14 -12.24 10.45
N PHE A 123 -4.76 -12.58 11.69
CA PHE A 123 -3.85 -13.67 12.03
C PHE A 123 -4.57 -15.01 12.31
N ASP A 124 -5.90 -15.04 12.23
CA ASP A 124 -6.65 -16.27 12.46
C ASP A 124 -6.22 -17.37 11.48
N SER A 125 -6.08 -18.59 12.01
CA SER A 125 -5.67 -19.76 11.22
C SER A 125 -4.32 -19.57 10.49
N LYS A 126 -3.42 -18.80 11.10
CA LYS A 126 -2.08 -18.54 10.53
C LYS A 126 -1.30 -19.85 10.34
N LYS A 127 -0.63 -19.96 9.22
CA LYS A 127 0.37 -21.03 8.94
C LYS A 127 1.80 -20.49 9.04
N ILE A 128 1.95 -19.18 9.00
CA ILE A 128 3.22 -18.46 9.02
C ILE A 128 3.30 -17.72 10.36
N PRO A 129 4.43 -17.71 11.05
CA PRO A 129 4.64 -17.01 12.32
C PRO A 129 4.35 -15.51 12.25
N ILE A 130 4.03 -14.88 13.38
CA ILE A 130 3.85 -13.42 13.47
C ILE A 130 5.19 -12.70 13.26
N SER A 131 6.30 -13.31 13.61
CA SER A 131 7.65 -12.77 13.36
C SER A 131 7.86 -12.41 11.88
N GLU A 132 7.35 -13.21 10.94
CA GLU A 132 7.41 -12.88 9.52
C GLU A 132 6.48 -11.72 9.12
N TRP A 133 5.36 -11.57 9.80
CA TRP A 133 4.51 -10.41 9.66
C TRP A 133 5.22 -9.13 10.13
N ILE A 134 5.94 -9.20 11.24
CA ILE A 134 6.74 -8.07 11.76
C ILE A 134 7.74 -7.60 10.70
N GLU A 135 8.49 -8.52 10.11
CA GLU A 135 9.46 -8.20 9.08
C GLU A 135 8.80 -7.67 7.80
N TYR A 136 7.69 -8.29 7.38
CA TYR A 136 6.89 -7.78 6.26
C TYR A 136 6.44 -6.32 6.49
N LEU A 137 5.96 -6.00 7.68
CA LEU A 137 5.51 -4.65 8.01
C LEU A 137 6.68 -3.66 8.05
N LEU A 138 7.84 -4.05 8.59
CA LEU A 138 9.03 -3.20 8.60
C LEU A 138 9.43 -2.80 7.17
N HIS A 139 9.52 -3.76 6.25
CA HIS A 139 9.83 -3.48 4.84
C HIS A 139 8.75 -2.64 4.17
N LEU A 140 7.47 -2.91 4.45
CA LEU A 140 6.35 -2.15 3.91
C LEU A 140 6.40 -0.69 4.38
N PHE A 141 6.75 -0.44 5.65
CA PHE A 141 6.86 0.91 6.21
C PHE A 141 8.10 1.67 5.70
N GLU A 142 9.11 0.96 5.19
CA GLU A 142 10.28 1.53 4.49
C GLU A 142 10.04 1.74 2.98
N PHE A 143 8.79 1.69 2.53
CA PHE A 143 8.39 1.88 1.13
C PHE A 143 8.88 0.81 0.16
N HIS A 144 9.24 -0.38 0.65
CA HIS A 144 9.58 -1.48 -0.23
C HIS A 144 8.35 -1.92 -1.05
N SER A 145 8.57 -2.31 -2.30
CA SER A 145 7.49 -2.86 -3.12
C SER A 145 7.00 -4.19 -2.53
N ILE A 146 5.72 -4.50 -2.71
CA ILE A 146 5.12 -5.74 -2.18
C ILE A 146 5.87 -6.99 -2.69
N ASN A 147 6.34 -6.95 -3.91
CA ASN A 147 7.10 -8.06 -4.48
C ASN A 147 8.50 -8.19 -3.85
N SER A 148 9.18 -7.06 -3.59
CA SER A 148 10.46 -7.07 -2.89
C SER A 148 10.29 -7.59 -1.47
N THR A 149 9.32 -7.04 -0.74
CA THR A 149 8.99 -7.46 0.62
C THR A 149 8.66 -8.96 0.70
N ALA A 150 7.87 -9.48 -0.23
CA ALA A 150 7.56 -10.92 -0.28
C ALA A 150 8.82 -11.75 -0.57
N TYR A 151 9.68 -11.29 -1.46
CA TYR A 151 10.94 -11.96 -1.78
C TYR A 151 11.89 -12.00 -0.57
N ASP A 152 12.08 -10.86 0.09
CA ASP A 152 12.95 -10.75 1.25
C ASP A 152 12.47 -11.65 2.39
N ASN A 153 11.15 -11.79 2.55
CA ASN A 153 10.53 -12.69 3.52
C ASN A 153 10.43 -14.14 3.05
N ARG A 154 10.99 -14.50 1.91
CA ARG A 154 10.89 -15.85 1.32
C ARG A 154 9.47 -16.33 1.07
N ASN A 155 8.54 -15.40 0.92
CA ASN A 155 7.15 -15.67 0.62
C ASN A 155 6.85 -15.48 -0.88
N SER A 156 5.80 -16.12 -1.38
CA SER A 156 5.36 -15.86 -2.74
C SER A 156 4.78 -14.45 -2.89
N PRO A 157 4.87 -13.82 -4.07
CA PRO A 157 4.21 -12.53 -4.34
C PRO A 157 2.70 -12.56 -4.03
N THR A 158 2.06 -13.72 -4.19
CA THR A 158 0.64 -13.92 -3.86
C THR A 158 0.40 -13.83 -2.36
N THR A 159 1.31 -14.36 -1.53
CA THR A 159 1.26 -14.22 -0.07
C THR A 159 1.42 -12.76 0.32
N GLY A 160 2.41 -12.06 -0.25
CA GLY A 160 2.61 -10.62 0.01
C GLY A 160 1.37 -9.79 -0.35
N LYS A 161 0.74 -10.07 -1.50
CA LYS A 161 -0.52 -9.43 -1.89
C LYS A 161 -1.65 -9.73 -0.90
N TYR A 162 -1.78 -10.96 -0.46
CA TYR A 162 -2.79 -11.34 0.52
C TYR A 162 -2.59 -10.62 1.87
N TRP A 163 -1.35 -10.48 2.30
CA TRP A 163 -1.01 -9.76 3.52
C TRP A 163 -1.26 -8.25 3.37
N LEU A 164 -1.00 -7.69 2.20
CA LEU A 164 -1.35 -6.31 1.92
C LEU A 164 -2.86 -6.05 2.07
N ILE A 165 -3.70 -6.93 1.50
CA ILE A 165 -5.16 -6.80 1.62
C ILE A 165 -5.60 -6.89 3.09
N LYS A 166 -4.98 -7.76 3.88
CA LYS A 166 -5.20 -7.83 5.32
C LYS A 166 -4.77 -6.54 6.03
N THR A 167 -3.64 -5.96 5.63
CA THR A 167 -3.14 -4.69 6.16
C THR A 167 -4.13 -3.55 5.86
N PHE A 168 -4.64 -3.47 4.64
CA PHE A 168 -5.65 -2.50 4.26
C PHE A 168 -6.93 -2.63 5.09
N GLU A 169 -7.37 -3.86 5.36
CA GLU A 169 -8.58 -4.08 6.16
C GLU A 169 -8.40 -3.64 7.62
N VAL A 170 -7.21 -3.74 8.20
CA VAL A 170 -6.91 -3.21 9.54
C VAL A 170 -6.93 -1.68 9.54
N LEU A 171 -6.39 -1.05 8.50
CA LEU A 171 -6.22 0.40 8.41
C LEU A 171 -7.44 1.12 7.81
N LYS A 172 -8.48 0.38 7.43
CA LYS A 172 -9.68 0.96 6.83
C LYS A 172 -10.35 1.96 7.77
N GLY A 173 -10.59 3.19 7.27
CA GLY A 173 -11.20 4.25 8.06
C GLY A 173 -10.32 4.86 9.14
N ILE A 174 -9.02 4.58 9.15
CA ILE A 174 -8.08 5.06 10.18
C ILE A 174 -8.01 6.60 10.24
N GLN A 175 -8.34 7.27 9.15
CA GLN A 175 -8.33 8.73 9.05
C GLN A 175 -9.69 9.38 9.42
N ASP A 176 -10.76 8.58 9.59
CA ASP A 176 -12.14 9.11 9.67
C ASP A 176 -12.38 10.11 10.80
N ASN A 177 -11.64 9.98 11.89
CA ASN A 177 -11.77 10.83 13.08
C ASN A 177 -10.59 11.81 13.28
N VAL A 178 -9.73 11.97 12.25
CA VAL A 178 -8.61 12.92 12.32
C VAL A 178 -9.17 14.33 12.13
N VAL A 179 -8.87 15.21 13.08
CA VAL A 179 -9.19 16.64 12.98
C VAL A 179 -7.91 17.44 13.10
N LEU A 180 -7.71 18.35 12.17
CA LEU A 180 -6.60 19.29 12.09
C LEU A 180 -7.06 20.63 12.66
N ASP A 181 -6.26 21.23 13.51
CA ASP A 181 -6.50 22.50 14.17
C ASP A 181 -5.29 23.44 14.02
N GLY A 182 -5.44 24.68 14.46
CA GLY A 182 -4.39 25.69 14.35
C GLY A 182 -4.12 26.11 12.91
N THR A 183 -2.87 26.06 12.47
CA THR A 183 -2.50 26.37 11.07
C THR A 183 -2.56 25.09 10.24
N VAL A 184 -3.47 25.03 9.28
CA VAL A 184 -3.73 23.90 8.39
C VAL A 184 -3.28 24.25 6.98
N TYR A 185 -2.36 23.46 6.44
CA TYR A 185 -1.89 23.53 5.04
C TYR A 185 -2.70 22.56 4.20
N LEU A 186 -3.21 23.03 3.05
CA LEU A 186 -4.09 22.23 2.18
C LEU A 186 -3.73 22.42 0.72
N ASP A 187 -3.62 21.33 -0.03
CA ASP A 187 -3.46 21.31 -1.48
C ASP A 187 -3.84 19.92 -2.03
N GLU A 188 -4.11 19.83 -3.33
CA GLU A 188 -4.43 18.59 -4.04
C GLU A 188 -3.29 18.12 -4.92
N THR A 189 -3.12 16.77 -4.92
CA THR A 189 -2.24 16.11 -5.88
C THR A 189 -3.03 15.13 -6.75
N TYR A 190 -2.49 14.77 -7.92
CA TYR A 190 -3.24 14.01 -8.91
C TYR A 190 -2.47 12.77 -9.38
N PHE A 191 -3.17 11.63 -9.37
CA PHE A 191 -2.67 10.36 -9.88
C PHE A 191 -3.39 9.98 -11.17
N THR A 192 -2.64 9.48 -12.16
CA THR A 192 -3.25 9.01 -13.41
C THR A 192 -3.89 7.63 -13.19
N LYS A 193 -5.09 7.42 -13.70
CA LYS A 193 -5.73 6.10 -13.74
C LYS A 193 -4.86 5.09 -14.49
N THR A 194 -5.07 3.80 -14.26
CA THR A 194 -4.39 2.74 -14.99
C THR A 194 -4.62 2.86 -16.50
N LYS A 195 -3.66 2.43 -17.30
CA LYS A 195 -3.69 2.58 -18.77
C LYS A 195 -4.98 2.03 -19.41
N SER A 196 -5.48 0.91 -18.89
CA SER A 196 -6.71 0.26 -19.37
C SER A 196 -7.99 1.05 -19.08
N LYS A 197 -7.96 2.00 -18.15
CA LYS A 197 -9.11 2.80 -17.70
C LYS A 197 -9.05 4.26 -18.15
N LEU A 198 -8.10 4.60 -19.04
CA LEU A 198 -7.98 5.96 -19.56
C LEU A 198 -9.08 6.26 -20.57
N ALA A 199 -9.83 7.33 -20.29
CA ALA A 199 -10.79 7.89 -21.23
C ALA A 199 -10.08 8.62 -22.38
N THR A 200 -10.64 8.49 -23.57
CA THR A 200 -10.17 9.17 -24.76
C THR A 200 -11.28 10.08 -25.32
N LYS A 201 -10.87 11.10 -26.07
CA LYS A 201 -11.74 11.89 -26.94
C LYS A 201 -11.10 11.89 -28.34
N ASP A 202 -11.86 11.52 -29.36
CA ASP A 202 -11.37 11.40 -30.75
C ASP A 202 -10.10 10.52 -30.87
N GLY A 203 -10.07 9.40 -30.16
CA GLY A 203 -8.93 8.48 -30.13
C GLY A 203 -7.70 8.97 -29.35
N LYS A 204 -7.71 10.21 -28.88
CA LYS A 204 -6.59 10.81 -28.12
C LYS A 204 -6.88 10.82 -26.62
N LYS A 205 -5.84 10.57 -25.80
CA LYS A 205 -5.95 10.65 -24.34
C LYS A 205 -6.26 12.07 -23.91
N LEU A 206 -7.16 12.20 -22.94
CA LEU A 206 -7.42 13.51 -22.33
C LEU A 206 -6.18 14.04 -21.63
N ARG A 207 -5.87 15.32 -21.82
CA ARG A 207 -4.73 16.03 -21.22
C ARG A 207 -5.17 16.80 -19.96
N GLY A 208 -4.20 17.28 -19.19
CA GLY A 208 -4.41 18.09 -17.99
C GLY A 208 -5.14 17.35 -16.86
N ILE A 209 -5.75 18.13 -15.97
CA ILE A 209 -6.58 17.62 -14.87
C ILE A 209 -7.96 17.27 -15.43
N SER A 210 -8.10 16.03 -15.90
CA SER A 210 -9.30 15.52 -16.55
C SER A 210 -9.81 14.28 -15.80
N ARG A 211 -10.92 13.69 -16.27
CA ARG A 211 -11.44 12.41 -15.70
C ARG A 211 -10.46 11.24 -15.73
N ASN A 212 -9.29 11.40 -16.36
CA ASN A 212 -8.18 10.46 -16.29
C ASN A 212 -7.30 10.63 -15.03
N LYS A 213 -7.56 11.65 -14.26
CA LYS A 213 -6.86 11.95 -13.02
C LYS A 213 -7.75 11.65 -11.82
N ILE A 214 -7.18 11.04 -10.81
CA ILE A 214 -7.78 10.88 -9.49
C ILE A 214 -7.14 11.94 -8.61
N GLY A 215 -7.96 12.82 -8.05
CA GLY A 215 -7.54 13.83 -7.09
C GLY A 215 -7.36 13.20 -5.70
N VAL A 216 -6.31 13.60 -5.04
CA VAL A 216 -6.04 13.28 -3.63
C VAL A 216 -5.84 14.58 -2.91
N GLY A 217 -6.74 14.86 -1.97
CA GLY A 217 -6.61 15.95 -1.04
C GLY A 217 -5.62 15.61 0.05
N VAL A 218 -4.71 16.52 0.29
CA VAL A 218 -3.71 16.44 1.36
C VAL A 218 -3.86 17.66 2.24
N ALA A 219 -4.09 17.45 3.52
CA ALA A 219 -4.03 18.53 4.49
C ALA A 219 -3.18 18.11 5.69
N CYS A 220 -2.48 19.07 6.29
CA CYS A 220 -1.66 18.83 7.46
C CYS A 220 -1.56 20.06 8.35
N ASN A 221 -1.29 19.81 9.62
CA ASN A 221 -0.77 20.79 10.57
C ASN A 221 0.61 20.32 11.07
N GLU A 222 1.12 20.86 12.15
CA GLU A 222 2.45 20.53 12.69
C GLU A 222 2.56 19.06 13.15
N THR A 223 1.45 18.44 13.56
CA THR A 223 1.47 17.13 14.22
C THR A 223 0.74 16.03 13.46
N LYS A 224 -0.22 16.39 12.62
CA LYS A 224 -1.13 15.45 11.95
C LYS A 224 -1.24 15.75 10.46
N SER A 225 -1.64 14.75 9.70
CA SER A 225 -1.98 14.89 8.28
C SER A 225 -3.17 14.02 7.90
N ILE A 226 -3.79 14.33 6.77
CA ILE A 226 -4.82 13.49 6.13
C ILE A 226 -4.53 13.36 4.64
N PHE A 227 -4.95 12.23 4.06
CA PHE A 227 -4.82 11.90 2.63
C PHE A 227 -6.11 11.24 2.16
N ILE A 228 -6.92 11.95 1.39
CA ILE A 228 -8.27 11.50 1.04
C ILE A 228 -8.50 11.63 -0.47
N VAL A 229 -9.09 10.61 -1.09
CA VAL A 229 -9.50 10.68 -2.49
C VAL A 229 -10.65 11.67 -2.64
N THR A 230 -10.44 12.76 -3.39
CA THR A 230 -11.45 13.81 -3.64
C THR A 230 -12.35 13.51 -4.84
N GLY A 231 -12.02 12.48 -5.61
CA GLY A 231 -12.76 12.09 -6.82
C GLY A 231 -11.92 12.13 -8.08
N THR A 232 -12.55 12.39 -9.20
CA THR A 232 -11.87 12.51 -10.51
C THR A 232 -11.99 13.92 -11.04
N SER A 233 -10.97 14.39 -11.77
CA SER A 233 -10.86 15.77 -12.26
C SER A 233 -10.54 16.78 -11.14
N LYS A 234 -10.75 18.07 -11.41
CA LYS A 234 -10.61 19.14 -10.41
C LYS A 234 -11.68 19.01 -9.33
N PRO A 235 -11.37 19.35 -8.07
CA PRO A 235 -12.36 19.36 -7.02
C PRO A 235 -13.44 20.41 -7.28
N SER A 236 -14.65 20.13 -6.86
CA SER A 236 -15.75 21.08 -6.81
C SER A 236 -15.97 21.54 -5.36
N ARG A 237 -16.64 22.68 -5.16
CA ARG A 237 -17.03 23.12 -3.79
C ARG A 237 -17.71 22.00 -3.00
N LYS A 238 -18.60 21.22 -3.64
CA LYS A 238 -19.26 20.08 -3.01
C LYS A 238 -18.28 18.99 -2.58
N SER A 239 -17.41 18.53 -3.49
CA SER A 239 -16.42 17.48 -3.14
C SER A 239 -15.40 17.97 -2.10
N THR A 240 -15.00 19.23 -2.16
CA THR A 240 -14.12 19.85 -1.16
C THR A 240 -14.78 19.84 0.23
N LYS A 241 -16.04 20.25 0.32
CA LYS A 241 -16.81 20.17 1.56
C LYS A 241 -16.89 18.74 2.10
N GLU A 242 -17.32 17.79 1.27
CA GLU A 242 -17.44 16.38 1.65
C GLU A 242 -16.12 15.77 2.13
N THR A 243 -15.01 16.21 1.54
CA THR A 243 -13.67 15.71 1.85
C THR A 243 -13.14 16.28 3.17
N TYR A 244 -13.22 17.59 3.36
CA TYR A 244 -12.42 18.26 4.39
C TYR A 244 -13.21 18.78 5.58
N SER A 245 -14.53 19.04 5.45
CA SER A 245 -15.27 19.76 6.51
C SER A 245 -15.26 19.06 7.88
N LYS A 246 -15.19 17.74 7.89
CA LYS A 246 -15.08 16.95 9.14
C LYS A 246 -13.65 16.84 9.68
N HIS A 247 -12.67 17.27 8.91
CA HIS A 247 -11.25 17.10 9.22
C HIS A 247 -10.53 18.41 9.58
N ILE A 248 -11.20 19.54 9.48
CA ILE A 248 -10.62 20.85 9.82
C ILE A 248 -11.47 21.47 10.92
N ALA A 249 -10.82 21.86 12.02
CA ALA A 249 -11.47 22.50 13.13
C ALA A 249 -11.93 23.92 12.75
N ARG A 250 -13.12 24.30 13.21
CA ARG A 250 -13.67 25.64 13.02
C ARG A 250 -12.72 26.72 13.57
N GLY A 251 -12.58 27.83 12.87
CA GLY A 251 -11.71 28.95 13.28
C GLY A 251 -10.21 28.70 13.08
N SER A 252 -9.81 27.62 12.40
CA SER A 252 -8.41 27.38 12.05
C SER A 252 -7.91 28.37 10.98
N ILE A 253 -6.58 28.50 10.85
CA ILE A 253 -5.93 29.24 9.78
C ILE A 253 -5.69 28.28 8.61
N LEU A 254 -6.30 28.55 7.46
CA LEU A 254 -6.12 27.74 6.24
C LEU A 254 -5.06 28.37 5.33
N VAL A 255 -3.95 27.70 5.16
CA VAL A 255 -2.87 28.06 4.21
C VAL A 255 -3.03 27.19 2.96
N HIS A 256 -3.35 27.80 1.82
CA HIS A 256 -3.69 27.06 0.60
C HIS A 256 -3.33 27.83 -0.67
N ASP A 257 -3.41 27.16 -1.82
CA ASP A 257 -3.31 27.78 -3.13
C ASP A 257 -4.62 28.53 -3.52
N ASP A 258 -4.62 29.20 -4.65
CA ASP A 258 -5.77 29.97 -5.18
C ASP A 258 -6.82 29.03 -5.85
N GLU A 259 -7.07 27.85 -5.29
CA GLU A 259 -8.12 26.96 -5.80
C GLU A 259 -9.50 27.40 -5.29
N HIS A 260 -10.35 27.84 -6.21
CA HIS A 260 -11.68 28.38 -5.88
C HIS A 260 -12.57 27.46 -5.05
N SER A 261 -12.39 26.15 -5.17
CA SER A 261 -13.20 25.17 -4.42
C SER A 261 -13.01 25.25 -2.90
N HIS A 262 -11.89 25.82 -2.41
CA HIS A 262 -11.60 25.95 -1.00
C HIS A 262 -12.50 26.99 -0.29
N SER A 263 -13.09 27.94 -1.03
CA SER A 263 -13.94 28.99 -0.47
C SER A 263 -15.08 28.46 0.40
N ILE A 264 -15.62 27.28 0.08
CA ILE A 264 -16.69 26.66 0.88
C ILE A 264 -16.26 26.31 2.29
N LEU A 265 -14.99 25.89 2.48
CA LEU A 265 -14.44 25.57 3.80
C LEU A 265 -14.27 26.84 4.64
N ILE A 266 -13.78 27.92 3.99
CA ILE A 266 -13.57 29.22 4.64
C ILE A 266 -14.91 29.75 5.15
N GLU A 267 -15.96 29.69 4.32
CA GLU A 267 -17.31 30.16 4.66
C GLU A 267 -17.94 29.33 5.78
N GLU A 268 -17.92 27.99 5.68
CA GLU A 268 -18.65 27.11 6.61
C GLU A 268 -17.95 26.90 7.95
N LEU A 269 -16.63 26.88 7.94
CA LEU A 269 -15.83 26.63 9.14
C LEU A 269 -15.26 27.92 9.75
N GLU A 270 -15.60 29.09 9.18
CA GLU A 270 -15.13 30.40 9.64
C GLU A 270 -13.60 30.45 9.74
N LEU A 271 -12.91 30.00 8.68
CA LEU A 271 -11.45 29.90 8.65
C LEU A 271 -10.81 31.25 8.33
N GLU A 272 -9.67 31.55 8.97
CA GLU A 272 -8.76 32.59 8.48
C GLU A 272 -8.01 32.07 7.25
N SER A 273 -8.21 32.73 6.09
CA SER A 273 -7.61 32.27 4.83
C SER A 273 -6.28 32.98 4.53
N LYS A 274 -5.23 32.20 4.25
CA LYS A 274 -3.93 32.67 3.74
C LYS A 274 -3.68 32.00 2.39
N VAL A 275 -3.92 32.75 1.32
CA VAL A 275 -3.80 32.28 -0.06
C VAL A 275 -2.43 32.60 -0.61
N TYR A 276 -1.78 31.64 -1.27
CA TYR A 276 -0.51 31.81 -1.95
C TYR A 276 -0.61 31.29 -3.39
N SER A 277 -0.58 32.21 -4.35
CA SER A 277 -0.65 31.84 -5.76
C SER A 277 0.62 31.12 -6.22
N THR A 278 0.50 30.30 -7.26
CA THR A 278 1.66 29.65 -7.91
C THR A 278 2.70 30.68 -8.40
N ARG A 279 2.30 31.93 -8.70
CA ARG A 279 3.23 32.99 -9.14
C ARG A 279 4.11 33.47 -7.98
N GLU A 280 3.55 33.58 -6.78
CA GLU A 280 4.25 34.03 -5.57
C GLU A 280 5.20 32.94 -5.04
N THR A 281 4.81 31.67 -5.17
CA THR A 281 5.60 30.53 -4.64
C THR A 281 6.63 29.99 -5.64
N LYS A 282 6.52 30.37 -6.94
CA LYS A 282 7.41 29.86 -7.97
C LYS A 282 8.86 30.32 -7.79
N GLY A 283 9.75 29.34 -7.63
CA GLY A 283 11.20 29.60 -7.50
C GLY A 283 11.67 29.94 -6.10
N LEU A 284 10.76 29.89 -5.11
CA LEU A 284 11.14 29.97 -3.71
C LEU A 284 11.88 28.69 -3.29
N SER A 285 12.81 28.84 -2.36
CA SER A 285 13.40 27.67 -1.67
C SER A 285 12.36 26.96 -0.82
N ASP A 286 12.61 25.70 -0.47
CA ASP A 286 11.70 24.93 0.41
C ASP A 286 11.42 25.65 1.74
N LYS A 287 12.42 26.34 2.29
CA LYS A 287 12.29 27.08 3.55
C LYS A 287 11.41 28.31 3.45
N ASP A 288 11.40 28.94 2.28
CA ASP A 288 10.69 30.20 2.03
C ASP A 288 9.30 29.96 1.44
N ASN A 289 9.00 28.74 1.03
CA ASN A 289 7.71 28.40 0.43
C ASN A 289 6.67 28.14 1.52
N PRO A 290 5.64 28.97 1.66
CA PRO A 290 4.60 28.80 2.66
C PRO A 290 3.83 27.47 2.55
N LEU A 291 3.76 26.88 1.35
CA LEU A 291 3.11 25.59 1.10
C LEU A 291 4.07 24.40 1.22
N TYR A 292 5.33 24.61 1.67
CA TYR A 292 6.30 23.52 1.81
C TYR A 292 5.80 22.32 2.60
N PRO A 293 5.09 22.45 3.75
CA PRO A 293 4.65 21.29 4.52
C PRO A 293 3.79 20.32 3.68
N VAL A 294 2.81 20.83 2.94
CA VAL A 294 1.94 19.99 2.10
C VAL A 294 2.66 19.52 0.83
N ASN A 295 3.53 20.33 0.24
CA ASN A 295 4.32 19.95 -0.93
C ASN A 295 5.29 18.80 -0.63
N ASN A 296 5.92 18.80 0.53
CA ASN A 296 6.78 17.72 1.00
C ASN A 296 5.98 16.41 1.15
N LEU A 297 4.78 16.48 1.71
CA LEU A 297 3.89 15.31 1.80
C LEU A 297 3.47 14.79 0.41
N HIS A 298 3.25 15.69 -0.56
CA HIS A 298 3.01 15.31 -1.96
C HIS A 298 4.19 14.56 -2.59
N LEU A 299 5.41 15.01 -2.32
CA LEU A 299 6.63 14.36 -2.81
C LEU A 299 6.75 12.94 -2.26
N LEU A 300 6.63 12.80 -0.94
CA LEU A 300 6.71 11.50 -0.25
C LEU A 300 5.59 10.57 -0.69
N LEU A 301 4.36 11.06 -0.80
CA LEU A 301 3.22 10.28 -1.29
C LEU A 301 3.44 9.79 -2.73
N LYS A 302 3.93 10.65 -3.62
CA LYS A 302 4.23 10.26 -5.00
C LYS A 302 5.33 9.20 -5.07
N GLN A 303 6.36 9.30 -4.23
CA GLN A 303 7.42 8.31 -4.12
C GLN A 303 6.86 6.97 -3.61
N PHE A 304 6.07 6.99 -2.55
CA PHE A 304 5.41 5.80 -2.00
C PHE A 304 4.54 5.11 -3.06
N ILE A 305 3.64 5.85 -3.71
CA ILE A 305 2.75 5.28 -4.73
C ILE A 305 3.52 4.76 -5.95
N ARG A 306 4.65 5.40 -6.34
CA ARG A 306 5.49 4.93 -7.45
C ARG A 306 6.05 3.54 -7.18
N ASN A 307 6.46 3.24 -5.96
CA ASN A 307 6.96 1.91 -5.58
C ASN A 307 5.87 0.84 -5.65
N HIS A 308 4.60 1.24 -5.73
CA HIS A 308 3.43 0.38 -5.76
C HIS A 308 2.58 0.55 -7.05
N GLU A 309 3.17 1.02 -8.15
CA GLU A 309 2.44 1.32 -9.41
C GLU A 309 1.77 0.12 -10.08
N ALA A 310 2.21 -1.09 -9.78
CA ALA A 310 1.61 -2.32 -10.33
C ALA A 310 0.17 -2.60 -9.84
N TYR A 311 -0.29 -1.89 -8.81
CA TYR A 311 -1.61 -2.08 -8.22
C TYR A 311 -2.63 -1.08 -8.78
N ASP A 312 -3.90 -1.53 -8.84
CA ASP A 312 -4.98 -0.70 -9.37
C ASP A 312 -5.26 0.53 -8.50
N ARG A 313 -5.49 1.66 -9.13
CA ARG A 313 -5.84 2.93 -8.49
C ARG A 313 -7.27 2.98 -7.94
N GLU A 314 -8.10 1.95 -8.20
CA GLU A 314 -9.43 1.84 -7.58
C GLU A 314 -9.34 1.69 -6.05
N HIS A 315 -8.25 1.12 -5.56
CA HIS A 315 -7.96 0.97 -4.13
C HIS A 315 -7.04 2.08 -3.60
N LEU A 316 -7.00 3.23 -4.27
CA LEU A 316 -6.08 4.31 -3.88
C LEU A 316 -6.28 4.75 -2.43
N GLN A 317 -7.53 4.80 -1.92
CA GLN A 317 -7.79 5.17 -0.53
C GLN A 317 -7.17 4.19 0.47
N ASP A 318 -7.11 2.91 0.17
CA ASP A 318 -6.46 1.92 1.04
C ASP A 318 -4.94 2.17 1.12
N TRP A 319 -4.32 2.54 0.00
CA TRP A 319 -2.93 2.98 -0.05
C TRP A 319 -2.70 4.28 0.71
N LEU A 320 -3.62 5.23 0.63
CA LEU A 320 -3.56 6.48 1.39
C LEU A 320 -3.69 6.24 2.90
N ASN A 321 -4.52 5.30 3.32
CA ASN A 321 -4.63 4.90 4.71
C ASN A 321 -3.34 4.26 5.23
N LEU A 322 -2.70 3.41 4.41
CA LEU A 322 -1.39 2.85 4.74
C LEU A 322 -0.32 3.95 4.80
N PHE A 323 -0.27 4.84 3.82
CA PHE A 323 0.66 5.96 3.82
C PHE A 323 0.45 6.86 5.03
N TRP A 324 -0.80 7.17 5.38
CA TRP A 324 -1.15 7.91 6.58
C TRP A 324 -0.58 7.25 7.85
N PHE A 325 -0.78 5.94 7.97
CA PHE A 325 -0.27 5.18 9.11
C PHE A 325 1.27 5.24 9.21
N ILE A 326 1.95 5.22 8.07
CA ILE A 326 3.42 5.34 8.02
C ILE A 326 3.89 6.74 8.40
N MET A 327 3.18 7.79 7.97
CA MET A 327 3.62 9.18 8.17
C MET A 327 3.27 9.76 9.54
N ASN A 328 2.22 9.24 10.20
CA ASN A 328 1.77 9.73 11.51
C ASN A 328 2.33 8.89 12.67
N ASP A 329 2.14 9.36 13.90
CA ASP A 329 2.66 8.71 15.10
C ASP A 329 2.14 7.28 15.30
N PRO A 330 2.99 6.41 15.87
CA PRO A 330 4.34 6.65 16.40
C PRO A 330 5.37 6.85 15.29
N LYS A 331 6.42 7.64 15.56
CA LYS A 331 7.51 7.91 14.60
C LYS A 331 8.46 6.70 14.49
N ASP A 332 8.72 6.03 15.60
CA ASP A 332 9.57 4.84 15.61
C ASP A 332 8.90 3.69 14.83
N LYS A 333 9.66 3.01 13.98
CA LYS A 333 9.15 1.95 13.12
C LYS A 333 8.76 0.68 13.89
N TYR A 334 9.42 0.39 14.99
CA TYR A 334 9.14 -0.79 15.82
C TYR A 334 7.87 -0.57 16.64
N ASP A 335 7.70 0.60 17.22
CA ASP A 335 6.46 1.01 17.90
C ASP A 335 5.28 1.04 16.94
N LYS A 336 5.53 1.41 15.68
CA LYS A 336 4.53 1.39 14.62
C LYS A 336 4.08 -0.04 14.29
N VAL A 337 4.99 -0.98 14.24
CA VAL A 337 4.67 -2.41 14.07
C VAL A 337 3.84 -2.91 15.25
N LEU A 338 4.25 -2.61 16.47
CA LEU A 338 3.51 -2.98 17.68
C LEU A 338 2.08 -2.43 17.63
N LYS A 339 1.94 -1.13 17.38
CA LYS A 339 0.63 -0.48 17.25
C LYS A 339 -0.24 -1.13 16.18
N PHE A 340 0.33 -1.50 15.02
CA PHE A 340 -0.41 -2.20 13.98
C PHE A 340 -0.93 -3.57 14.45
N ILE A 341 -0.08 -4.35 15.14
CA ILE A 341 -0.46 -5.67 15.64
C ILE A 341 -1.56 -5.55 16.69
N GLU A 342 -1.45 -4.59 17.61
CA GLU A 342 -2.49 -4.31 18.62
C GLU A 342 -3.82 -3.94 17.95
N MET A 343 -3.82 -3.05 16.96
CA MET A 343 -5.01 -2.70 16.18
C MET A 343 -5.61 -3.93 15.48
N ALA A 344 -4.77 -4.77 14.90
CA ALA A 344 -5.20 -5.97 14.20
C ALA A 344 -5.85 -7.01 15.14
N VAL A 345 -5.40 -7.07 16.39
CA VAL A 345 -5.97 -7.97 17.41
C VAL A 345 -7.25 -7.40 18.02
N LEU A 346 -7.27 -6.09 18.29
CA LEU A 346 -8.45 -5.43 18.89
C LEU A 346 -9.61 -5.26 17.93
N SER A 347 -9.36 -5.31 16.63
CA SER A 347 -10.40 -5.21 15.59
C SER A 347 -10.57 -6.56 14.89
N PRO A 348 -11.45 -7.45 15.36
CA PRO A 348 -11.62 -8.77 14.78
C PRO A 348 -12.20 -8.67 13.37
N LYS A 349 -11.33 -8.78 12.37
CA LYS A 349 -11.66 -8.75 10.94
C LYS A 349 -10.97 -9.91 10.24
N ARG A 350 -11.68 -11.03 10.13
CA ARG A 350 -11.16 -12.20 9.41
C ARG A 350 -11.24 -11.99 7.91
N VAL A 351 -10.09 -11.94 7.26
CA VAL A 351 -9.97 -11.91 5.79
C VAL A 351 -9.61 -13.31 5.30
N ARG A 352 -10.48 -13.95 4.53
CA ARG A 352 -10.20 -15.28 3.95
C ARG A 352 -9.44 -15.11 2.64
N TYR A 353 -8.50 -16.02 2.37
CA TYR A 353 -7.70 -16.01 1.15
C TYR A 353 -8.56 -15.96 -0.13
N ARG A 354 -9.58 -16.82 -0.22
CA ARG A 354 -10.48 -16.86 -1.38
C ARG A 354 -11.22 -15.55 -1.61
N ASP A 355 -11.62 -14.86 -0.53
CA ASP A 355 -12.36 -13.60 -0.61
C ASP A 355 -11.43 -12.46 -1.03
N ALA A 356 -10.22 -12.43 -0.47
CA ALA A 356 -9.18 -11.47 -0.80
C ALA A 356 -8.66 -11.61 -2.25
N MET A 357 -8.57 -12.84 -2.75
CA MET A 357 -8.02 -13.14 -4.08
C MET A 357 -9.11 -13.36 -5.14
N SER A 358 -10.39 -13.17 -4.80
CA SER A 358 -11.46 -13.16 -5.78
C SER A 358 -11.32 -11.96 -6.73
N SER A 359 -11.93 -12.04 -7.91
CA SER A 359 -11.75 -11.09 -9.03
C SER A 359 -12.03 -9.61 -8.71
N LYS A 360 -12.64 -9.31 -7.56
CA LYS A 360 -12.89 -7.92 -7.11
C LYS A 360 -11.63 -7.21 -6.58
N HIS A 361 -10.60 -7.96 -6.16
CA HIS A 361 -9.35 -7.42 -5.63
C HIS A 361 -8.13 -7.77 -6.49
N SER A 362 -8.31 -8.51 -7.59
CA SER A 362 -7.23 -9.04 -8.42
C SER A 362 -7.08 -8.36 -9.80
N LYS A 363 -7.88 -7.32 -10.07
CA LYS A 363 -7.78 -6.55 -11.33
C LYS A 363 -7.11 -5.22 -11.12
#